data_d8133eba6d9dffd356a268ecdc374f30
#
_entry.id   d8133eba6d9dffd356a268ecdc374f30
#
_cell.length_a   1.000
_cell.length_b   1.000
_cell.length_c   1.000
_cell.angle_alpha   90.00
_cell.angle_beta   90.00
_cell.angle_gamma   90.00
#
_symmetry.space_group_name_H-M   'P 1'
#
loop_
_entity.id
_entity.type
_entity.pdbx_description
1 polymer ?
#
loop_
_entity_poly.entity_id
_entity_poly.type
_entity_poly.pdbx_seq_one_letter_code
_entity_poly.pdbx_strand_id
1 'polypeptide(L)'
;MEQKSLVPADQIPPAPVLTPAQALQSFKVAPGYKVEIAAAEPHVQEPVAITFGPDGRMWVVEMRGYMRNADGQDENAKVGTVAILEDTDGDGRADKRTTFLDGLVMPRALALVGDGVLVAE
;
A
#
# COMPACT_ATOMS: atom_id res chain seq x y z
N MET A 1 -27.13 -10.88 14.35
CA MET A 1 -26.47 -11.68 15.42
C MET A 1 -25.21 -10.94 15.80
N GLU A 2 -25.16 -10.34 16.97
CA GLU A 2 -24.00 -9.58 17.43
C GLU A 2 -22.86 -10.57 17.74
N GLN A 3 -21.77 -10.50 17.00
CA GLN A 3 -20.63 -11.40 17.19
C GLN A 3 -19.86 -10.92 18.42
N LYS A 4 -19.93 -11.67 19.50
CA LYS A 4 -19.23 -11.35 20.74
C LYS A 4 -17.71 -11.50 20.50
N SER A 5 -16.94 -10.46 20.84
CA SER A 5 -15.47 -10.52 20.77
C SER A 5 -14.93 -11.69 21.61
N LEU A 6 -14.04 -12.48 21.04
CA LEU A 6 -13.37 -13.60 21.75
C LEU A 6 -12.36 -13.09 22.79
N VAL A 7 -11.89 -11.87 22.63
CA VAL A 7 -10.94 -11.23 23.55
C VAL A 7 -11.62 -10.00 24.14
N PRO A 8 -11.62 -9.82 25.46
CA PRO A 8 -12.10 -8.61 26.11
C PRO A 8 -11.36 -7.37 25.58
N ALA A 9 -12.09 -6.26 25.43
CA ALA A 9 -11.51 -5.03 24.84
C ALA A 9 -10.34 -4.46 25.66
N ASP A 10 -10.32 -4.68 26.98
CA ASP A 10 -9.23 -4.28 27.88
C ASP A 10 -7.95 -5.12 27.75
N GLN A 11 -8.06 -6.28 27.08
CA GLN A 11 -6.92 -7.16 26.77
C GLN A 11 -6.35 -6.96 25.37
N ILE A 12 -6.97 -6.11 24.54
CA ILE A 12 -6.48 -5.77 23.23
C ILE A 12 -5.41 -4.68 23.37
N PRO A 13 -4.14 -4.93 22.98
CA PRO A 13 -3.11 -3.89 23.05
C PRO A 13 -3.50 -2.69 22.16
N PRO A 14 -3.18 -1.46 22.58
CA PRO A 14 -3.39 -0.30 21.73
C PRO A 14 -2.55 -0.42 20.46
N ALA A 15 -3.17 -0.14 19.31
CA ALA A 15 -2.51 -0.09 18.00
C ALA A 15 -2.62 1.34 17.43
N PRO A 16 -1.83 2.31 17.96
CA PRO A 16 -1.89 3.67 17.48
C PRO A 16 -1.37 3.76 16.06
N VAL A 17 -1.92 4.71 15.30
CA VAL A 17 -1.38 5.05 13.98
C VAL A 17 0.00 5.67 14.17
N LEU A 18 1.00 5.07 13.53
CA LEU A 18 2.39 5.53 13.59
C LEU A 18 2.73 6.35 12.35
N THR A 19 3.53 7.40 12.52
CA THR A 19 4.18 8.05 11.39
C THR A 19 5.19 7.09 10.73
N PRO A 20 5.56 7.29 9.45
CA PRO A 20 6.56 6.44 8.79
C PRO A 20 7.88 6.33 9.58
N ALA A 21 8.35 7.41 10.19
CA ALA A 21 9.55 7.41 11.01
C ALA A 21 9.39 6.58 12.29
N GLN A 22 8.24 6.67 12.96
CA GLN A 22 7.94 5.87 14.14
C GLN A 22 7.78 4.38 13.79
N ALA A 23 7.13 4.08 12.66
CA ALA A 23 6.99 2.72 12.15
C ALA A 23 8.37 2.11 11.86
N LEU A 24 9.27 2.84 11.21
CA LEU A 24 10.64 2.40 10.93
C LEU A 24 11.38 2.00 12.22
N GLN A 25 11.24 2.77 13.29
CA GLN A 25 11.88 2.49 14.58
C GLN A 25 11.28 1.28 15.31
N SER A 26 10.06 0.84 14.95
CA SER A 26 9.41 -0.29 15.60
C SER A 26 9.87 -1.67 15.09
N PHE A 27 10.56 -1.72 13.94
CA PHE A 27 11.04 -2.97 13.37
C PHE A 27 12.21 -3.55 14.18
N LYS A 28 12.14 -4.86 14.44
CA LYS A 28 13.26 -5.66 14.94
C LYS A 28 13.88 -6.39 13.77
N VAL A 29 15.06 -5.95 13.37
CA VAL A 29 15.75 -6.44 12.18
C VAL A 29 16.85 -7.41 12.58
N ALA A 30 17.03 -8.50 11.83
CA ALA A 30 18.13 -9.44 12.04
C ALA A 30 19.50 -8.78 11.79
N PRO A 31 20.58 -9.24 12.46
CA PRO A 31 21.91 -8.70 12.23
C PRO A 31 22.32 -8.75 10.76
N GLY A 32 22.90 -7.67 10.26
CA GLY A 32 23.33 -7.55 8.86
C GLY A 32 22.25 -7.04 7.88
N TYR A 33 21.02 -6.79 8.36
CA TYR A 33 19.93 -6.21 7.56
C TYR A 33 19.54 -4.84 8.08
N LYS A 34 18.99 -4.01 7.20
CA LYS A 34 18.37 -2.74 7.53
C LYS A 34 16.99 -2.63 6.85
N VAL A 35 16.10 -1.86 7.43
CA VAL A 35 14.81 -1.49 6.82
C VAL A 35 14.86 -0.02 6.49
N GLU A 36 14.41 0.32 5.28
CA GLU A 36 14.35 1.70 4.79
C GLU A 36 12.95 1.98 4.26
N ILE A 37 12.57 3.26 4.26
CA ILE A 37 11.29 3.69 3.70
C ILE A 37 11.49 3.91 2.20
N ALA A 38 10.91 3.04 1.37
CA ALA A 38 10.92 3.22 -0.08
C ALA A 38 9.83 4.20 -0.57
N ALA A 39 8.69 4.21 0.07
CA ALA A 39 7.60 5.16 -0.17
C ALA A 39 6.69 5.26 1.06
N ALA A 40 6.02 6.40 1.20
CA ALA A 40 5.03 6.63 2.25
C ALA A 40 3.96 7.61 1.75
N GLU A 41 2.90 7.78 2.52
CA GLU A 41 1.93 8.83 2.25
C GLU A 41 2.61 10.22 2.20
N PRO A 42 2.15 11.10 1.31
CA PRO A 42 0.98 10.99 0.43
C PRO A 42 1.26 10.30 -0.92
N HIS A 43 2.49 9.84 -1.20
CA HIS A 43 2.86 9.27 -2.50
C HIS A 43 2.25 7.87 -2.73
N VAL A 44 1.99 7.12 -1.67
CA VAL A 44 1.34 5.80 -1.73
C VAL A 44 0.29 5.66 -0.64
N GLN A 45 -0.85 5.04 -0.97
CA GLN A 45 -1.96 4.78 -0.05
C GLN A 45 -2.50 3.38 -0.27
N GLU A 46 -2.65 2.60 0.83
CA GLU A 46 -3.24 1.25 0.82
C GLU A 46 -2.68 0.33 -0.29
N PRO A 47 -1.35 0.19 -0.40
CA PRO A 47 -0.72 -0.63 -1.42
C PRO A 47 -0.95 -2.12 -1.16
N VAL A 48 -1.33 -2.87 -2.21
CA VAL A 48 -1.58 -4.32 -2.13
C VAL A 48 -0.67 -5.14 -3.04
N ALA A 49 -0.11 -4.52 -4.07
CA ALA A 49 0.86 -5.16 -4.95
C ALA A 49 1.86 -4.15 -5.49
N ILE A 50 3.10 -4.58 -5.63
CA ILE A 50 4.20 -3.77 -6.15
C ILE A 50 4.98 -4.60 -7.16
N THR A 51 5.37 -3.98 -8.27
CA THR A 51 6.35 -4.51 -9.22
C THR A 51 7.27 -3.41 -9.70
N PHE A 52 8.46 -3.78 -10.17
CA PHE A 52 9.42 -2.83 -10.73
C PHE A 52 9.47 -2.95 -12.25
N GLY A 53 9.43 -1.81 -12.92
CA GLY A 53 9.70 -1.74 -14.33
C GLY A 53 11.19 -1.95 -14.66
N PRO A 54 11.51 -2.22 -15.93
CA PRO A 54 12.90 -2.36 -16.37
C PRO A 54 13.72 -1.07 -16.23
N ASP A 55 13.03 0.05 -16.07
CA ASP A 55 13.59 1.38 -15.82
C ASP A 55 13.75 1.72 -14.33
N GLY A 56 13.48 0.77 -13.44
CA GLY A 56 13.58 0.92 -11.99
C GLY A 56 12.40 1.63 -11.33
N ARG A 57 11.41 2.10 -12.08
CA ARG A 57 10.21 2.70 -11.48
C ARG A 57 9.34 1.67 -10.79
N MET A 58 8.76 2.08 -9.67
CA MET A 58 7.89 1.23 -8.86
C MET A 58 6.44 1.38 -9.30
N TRP A 59 5.82 0.30 -9.73
CA TRP A 59 4.41 0.23 -10.07
C TRP A 59 3.63 -0.33 -8.90
N VAL A 60 2.64 0.41 -8.44
CA VAL A 60 1.90 0.10 -7.20
C VAL A 60 0.41 0.01 -7.49
N VAL A 61 -0.21 -1.08 -7.05
CA VAL A 61 -1.67 -1.22 -7.01
C VAL A 61 -2.15 -0.77 -5.63
N GLU A 62 -3.09 0.16 -5.63
CA GLU A 62 -3.71 0.71 -4.42
C GLU A 62 -5.19 0.32 -4.35
N MET A 63 -5.56 -0.46 -3.34
CA MET A 63 -6.92 -0.96 -3.12
C MET A 63 -7.64 -0.13 -2.07
N ARG A 64 -7.91 1.13 -2.38
CA ARG A 64 -8.37 2.16 -1.43
C ARG A 64 -9.79 1.98 -0.88
N GLY A 65 -10.58 1.07 -1.43
CA GLY A 65 -11.96 0.81 -0.99
C GLY A 65 -12.13 -0.42 -0.09
N TYR A 66 -11.04 -1.15 0.21
CA TYR A 66 -11.15 -2.44 0.90
C TYR A 66 -11.27 -2.28 2.43
N MET A 67 -12.28 -2.94 2.98
CA MET A 67 -12.48 -3.10 4.44
C MET A 67 -12.34 -1.82 5.27
N ARG A 68 -12.87 -0.70 4.79
CA ARG A 68 -12.85 0.56 5.54
C ARG A 68 -13.63 0.48 6.85
N ASN A 69 -14.62 -0.41 6.92
CA ASN A 69 -15.35 -0.75 8.12
C ASN A 69 -15.96 -2.16 7.99
N ALA A 70 -16.59 -2.64 9.05
CA ALA A 70 -17.21 -3.96 9.10
C ALA A 70 -18.42 -4.13 8.16
N ASP A 71 -19.01 -3.04 7.68
CA ASP A 71 -20.15 -3.05 6.78
C ASP A 71 -19.75 -3.10 5.30
N GLY A 72 -18.42 -3.11 4.98
CA GLY A 72 -17.90 -3.13 3.62
C GLY A 72 -18.19 -1.83 2.86
N GLN A 73 -18.21 -0.70 3.57
CA GLN A 73 -18.39 0.60 2.93
C GLN A 73 -17.29 0.84 1.88
N ASP A 74 -17.69 1.36 0.73
CA ASP A 74 -16.83 1.70 -0.41
C ASP A 74 -16.18 0.52 -1.15
N GLU A 75 -16.47 -0.73 -0.80
CA GLU A 75 -15.91 -1.90 -1.52
C GLU A 75 -16.29 -1.94 -3.01
N ASN A 76 -17.42 -1.35 -3.39
CA ASN A 76 -17.82 -1.20 -4.79
C ASN A 76 -17.50 0.18 -5.37
N ALA A 77 -16.80 1.02 -4.62
CA ALA A 77 -16.42 2.35 -5.09
C ALA A 77 -15.23 2.27 -6.05
N LYS A 78 -15.25 3.11 -7.08
CA LYS A 78 -14.18 3.21 -8.08
C LYS A 78 -13.05 4.12 -7.58
N VAL A 79 -12.41 3.72 -6.48
CA VAL A 79 -11.37 4.50 -5.80
C VAL A 79 -9.98 3.88 -5.87
N GLY A 80 -9.90 2.64 -6.39
CA GLY A 80 -8.64 1.95 -6.61
C GLY A 80 -7.83 2.57 -7.75
N THR A 81 -6.51 2.50 -7.64
CA THR A 81 -5.57 3.09 -8.60
C THR A 81 -4.38 2.18 -8.88
N VAL A 82 -3.75 2.40 -10.03
CA VAL A 82 -2.37 2.00 -10.30
C VAL A 82 -1.52 3.26 -10.38
N ALA A 83 -0.50 3.36 -9.56
CA ALA A 83 0.43 4.47 -9.52
C ALA A 83 1.84 4.04 -9.93
N ILE A 84 2.59 4.98 -10.49
CA ILE A 84 4.02 4.85 -10.75
C ILE A 84 4.73 5.78 -9.77
N LEU A 85 5.66 5.23 -9.00
CA LEU A 85 6.49 5.96 -8.06
C LEU A 85 7.92 5.99 -8.58
N GLU A 86 8.53 7.16 -8.47
CA GLU A 86 9.89 7.43 -8.93
C GLU A 86 10.69 8.05 -7.78
N ASP A 87 11.92 7.61 -7.65
CA ASP A 87 12.97 8.23 -6.86
C ASP A 87 13.77 9.11 -7.82
N THR A 88 13.55 10.42 -7.76
CA THR A 88 14.13 11.34 -8.77
C THR A 88 15.49 11.91 -8.34
N ASP A 89 15.83 11.85 -7.06
CA ASP A 89 17.10 12.33 -6.51
C ASP A 89 18.09 11.23 -6.13
N GLY A 90 17.66 9.96 -6.17
CA GLY A 90 18.53 8.80 -5.95
C GLY A 90 18.78 8.49 -4.48
N ASP A 91 17.96 8.96 -3.57
CA ASP A 91 18.11 8.73 -2.13
C ASP A 91 17.53 7.38 -1.66
N GLY A 92 16.88 6.63 -2.55
CA GLY A 92 16.24 5.34 -2.28
C GLY A 92 14.79 5.46 -1.86
N ARG A 93 14.22 6.66 -1.86
CA ARG A 93 12.84 6.94 -1.51
C ARG A 93 12.09 7.60 -2.65
N ALA A 94 10.92 7.11 -2.97
CA ALA A 94 10.08 7.73 -3.99
C ALA A 94 9.61 9.12 -3.54
N ASP A 95 9.87 10.11 -4.37
CA ASP A 95 9.52 11.52 -4.18
C ASP A 95 8.55 12.03 -5.25
N LYS A 96 8.31 11.25 -6.30
CA LYS A 96 7.37 11.58 -7.37
C LYS A 96 6.37 10.47 -7.58
N ARG A 97 5.09 10.86 -7.75
CA ARG A 97 3.96 9.96 -8.01
C ARG A 97 3.22 10.39 -9.29
N THR A 98 2.97 9.43 -10.14
CA THR A 98 2.10 9.57 -11.31
C THR A 98 0.98 8.53 -11.23
N THR A 99 -0.29 8.96 -11.31
CA THR A 99 -1.40 8.04 -11.47
C THR A 99 -1.41 7.52 -12.91
N PHE A 100 -1.22 6.23 -13.07
CA PHE A 100 -1.25 5.56 -14.37
C PHE A 100 -2.68 5.18 -14.78
N LEU A 101 -3.43 4.61 -13.84
CA LEU A 101 -4.81 4.19 -14.03
C LEU A 101 -5.61 4.45 -12.75
N ASP A 102 -6.82 4.93 -12.90
CA ASP A 102 -7.75 5.17 -11.79
C ASP A 102 -9.13 4.56 -12.06
N GLY A 103 -10.06 4.79 -11.15
CA GLY A 103 -11.44 4.32 -11.29
C GLY A 103 -11.61 2.81 -11.18
N LEU A 104 -10.68 2.10 -10.55
CA LEU A 104 -10.71 0.65 -10.36
C LEU A 104 -11.53 0.28 -9.11
N VAL A 105 -12.21 -0.87 -9.19
CA VAL A 105 -12.92 -1.48 -8.06
C VAL A 105 -12.07 -2.63 -7.54
N MET A 106 -11.49 -2.47 -6.35
CA MET A 106 -10.75 -3.54 -5.67
C MET A 106 -9.60 -4.16 -6.49
N PRO A 107 -8.71 -3.37 -7.14
CA PRO A 107 -7.60 -3.92 -7.90
C PRO A 107 -6.65 -4.70 -6.98
N ARG A 108 -6.14 -5.85 -7.43
CA ARG A 108 -5.43 -6.81 -6.57
C ARG A 108 -4.03 -7.17 -7.05
N ALA A 109 -3.81 -7.12 -8.36
CA ALA A 109 -2.54 -7.52 -8.95
C ALA A 109 -2.24 -6.73 -10.22
N LEU A 110 -0.96 -6.68 -10.56
CA LEU A 110 -0.51 -6.16 -11.84
C LEU A 110 0.67 -6.98 -12.36
N ALA A 111 0.81 -7.01 -13.68
CA ALA A 111 1.99 -7.55 -14.36
C ALA A 111 2.35 -6.65 -15.54
N LEU A 112 3.63 -6.34 -15.66
CA LEU A 112 4.17 -5.65 -16.84
C LEU A 112 4.44 -6.68 -17.93
N VAL A 113 3.87 -6.50 -19.12
CA VAL A 113 3.98 -7.45 -20.23
C VAL A 113 4.24 -6.67 -21.53
N GLY A 114 5.44 -6.80 -22.07
CA GLY A 114 5.86 -6.01 -23.24
C GLY A 114 5.70 -4.51 -22.96
N ASP A 115 4.94 -3.82 -23.81
CA ASP A 115 4.66 -2.38 -23.68
C ASP A 115 3.35 -2.09 -22.91
N GLY A 116 2.75 -3.13 -22.31
CA GLY A 116 1.47 -3.04 -21.63
C GLY A 116 1.50 -3.47 -20.18
N VAL A 117 0.38 -3.25 -19.52
CA VAL A 117 0.14 -3.64 -18.12
C VAL A 117 -1.13 -4.45 -18.03
N LEU A 118 -1.05 -5.62 -17.41
CA LEU A 118 -2.23 -6.39 -17.01
C LEU A 118 -2.57 -6.02 -15.58
N VAL A 119 -3.82 -5.65 -15.33
CA VAL A 119 -4.35 -5.35 -13.99
C VAL A 119 -5.52 -6.27 -13.72
N ALA A 120 -5.53 -6.91 -12.55
CA ALA A 120 -6.66 -7.71 -12.09
C ALA A 120 -7.46 -6.92 -11.04
N GLU A 121 -8.77 -6.81 -11.23
CA GLU A 121 -9.74 -6.27 -10.27
C GLU A 121 -10.89 -7.23 -9.98
#